data_1e70911c93fca64bb1ba6029682250d4
#
_entry.id   1e70911c93fca64bb1ba6029682250d4
#
_cell.length_a   1.000
_cell.length_b   1.000
_cell.length_c   1.000
_cell.angle_alpha   90.00
_cell.angle_beta   90.00
_cell.angle_gamma   90.00
#
_symmetry.space_group_name_H-M   'P 1'
#
loop_
_entity.id
_entity.type
_entity.pdbx_description
1 polymer ?
#
loop_
_entity_poly.entity_id
_entity_poly.type
_entity_poly.pdbx_seq_one_letter_code
_entity_poly.pdbx_strand_id
1 'polypeptide(L)' 'MTIEKPFFMTNKEWFYFDEDKMQYFLTDEATEKAKKSYEEFYSFVFGGKKE' A
#
# COMPACT_ATOMS: atom_id res chain seq x y z
N MET A 1 -4.93 -10.40 -18.94
CA MET A 1 -5.22 -10.23 -17.53
C MET A 1 -4.89 -8.84 -17.04
N THR A 2 -5.75 -8.29 -16.25
CA THR A 2 -5.61 -6.92 -15.80
C THR A 2 -5.18 -6.89 -14.34
N ILE A 3 -4.19 -6.08 -14.04
CA ILE A 3 -3.75 -5.89 -12.67
C ILE A 3 -4.22 -4.53 -12.20
N GLU A 4 -5.02 -4.53 -11.18
CA GLU A 4 -5.57 -3.28 -10.67
C GLU A 4 -4.72 -2.76 -9.55
N LYS A 5 -4.63 -1.46 -9.48
CA LYS A 5 -3.90 -0.84 -8.40
C LYS A 5 -4.63 -1.03 -7.08
N PRO A 6 -3.89 -1.20 -5.99
CA PRO A 6 -4.54 -1.19 -4.68
C PRO A 6 -5.24 0.14 -4.44
N PHE A 7 -6.20 0.13 -3.57
CA PHE A 7 -6.98 1.33 -3.31
C PHE A 7 -6.09 2.49 -2.87
N PHE A 8 -5.09 2.21 -2.03
CA PHE A 8 -4.25 3.29 -1.51
C PHE A 8 -3.40 3.93 -2.61
N MET A 9 -3.26 3.27 -3.74
CA MET A 9 -2.49 3.84 -4.84
C MET A 9 -3.34 4.62 -5.83
N THR A 10 -4.62 4.72 -5.59
CA THR A 10 -5.48 5.48 -6.49
C THR A 10 -5.37 6.98 -6.26
N ASN A 11 -4.75 7.39 -5.16
CA ASN A 11 -4.56 8.80 -4.87
C ASN A 11 -3.10 9.02 -4.49
N LYS A 12 -2.43 9.85 -5.28
CA LYS A 12 -1.00 10.07 -5.08
C LYS A 12 -0.68 10.70 -3.73
N GLU A 13 -1.63 11.39 -3.14
CA GLU A 13 -1.39 12.07 -1.89
C GLU A 13 -1.44 11.13 -0.70
N TRP A 14 -1.87 9.92 -0.93
CA TRP A 14 -1.99 8.94 0.15
C TRP A 14 -0.73 8.14 0.38
N PHE A 15 0.20 8.18 -0.55
CA PHE A 15 1.38 7.33 -0.43
C PHE A 15 2.58 7.99 -1.08
N TYR A 16 3.75 7.49 -0.72
CA TYR A 16 4.99 7.95 -1.35
C TYR A 16 5.95 6.77 -1.40
N PHE A 17 6.95 6.88 -2.25
CA PHE A 17 7.95 5.82 -2.38
C PHE A 17 9.19 6.20 -1.59
N ASP A 18 9.65 5.31 -0.73
CA ASP A 18 10.85 5.52 0.08
C ASP A 18 12.01 4.79 -0.59
N GLU A 19 12.94 5.54 -1.12
CA GLU A 19 14.06 4.93 -1.83
C GLU A 19 15.02 4.21 -0.90
N ASP A 20 15.11 4.68 0.33
CA ASP A 20 15.99 4.03 1.29
C ASP A 20 15.52 2.63 1.61
N LYS A 21 14.23 2.46 1.71
CA LYS A 21 13.65 1.17 2.06
C LYS A 21 13.10 0.45 0.84
N MET A 22 13.07 1.13 -0.29
CA MET A 22 12.61 0.54 -1.54
C MET A 22 11.19 0.02 -1.41
N GLN A 23 10.32 0.80 -0.79
CA GLN A 23 8.93 0.42 -0.68
C GLN A 23 8.07 1.64 -0.45
N TYR A 24 6.79 1.46 -0.62
CA TYR A 24 5.82 2.53 -0.47
C TYR A 24 5.37 2.64 0.97
N PHE A 25 5.09 3.87 1.37
CA PHE A 25 4.55 4.14 2.69
C PHE A 25 3.37 5.08 2.56
N LEU A 26 2.49 5.04 3.53
CA LEU A 26 1.34 5.93 3.53
C LEU A 26 1.69 7.26 4.18
N THR A 27 1.00 8.29 3.74
CA THR A 27 1.15 9.62 4.31
C THR A 27 0.03 9.89 5.31
N ASP A 28 0.11 11.05 5.94
CA ASP A 28 -0.96 11.44 6.87
C ASP A 28 -2.28 11.66 6.16
N GLU A 29 -2.23 11.87 4.86
CA GLU A 29 -3.44 12.11 4.08
C GLU A 29 -4.22 10.83 3.81
N ALA A 30 -3.61 9.69 4.05
CA ALA A 30 -4.27 8.42 3.74
C ALA A 30 -5.47 8.22 4.65
N THR A 31 -6.57 7.80 4.03
CA THR A 31 -7.77 7.49 4.80
C THR A 31 -7.64 6.12 5.43
N GLU A 32 -8.60 5.79 6.28
CA GLU A 32 -8.58 4.48 6.91
C GLU A 32 -8.72 3.38 5.88
N LYS A 33 -9.50 3.63 4.84
CA LYS A 33 -9.62 2.66 3.77
C LYS A 33 -8.29 2.46 3.08
N ALA A 34 -7.57 3.55 2.87
CA ALA A 34 -6.26 3.45 2.24
C ALA A 34 -5.30 2.68 3.13
N LYS A 35 -5.38 2.88 4.42
CA LYS A 35 -4.51 2.15 5.34
C LYS A 35 -4.80 0.66 5.30
N LYS A 36 -6.07 0.30 5.27
CA LYS A 36 -6.42 -1.10 5.18
C LYS A 36 -5.95 -1.70 3.88
N SER A 37 -6.14 -0.98 2.80
CA SER A 37 -5.70 -1.46 1.50
C SER A 37 -4.19 -1.66 1.48
N TYR A 38 -3.47 -0.73 2.09
CA TYR A 38 -2.02 -0.83 2.16
C TYR A 38 -1.59 -2.08 2.92
N GLU A 39 -2.23 -2.33 4.05
CA GLU A 39 -1.88 -3.51 4.84
C GLU A 39 -2.17 -4.78 4.08
N GLU A 40 -3.30 -4.82 3.41
CA GLU A 40 -3.65 -6.02 2.65
C GLU A 40 -2.69 -6.22 1.49
N PHE A 41 -2.30 -5.13 0.86
CA PHE A 41 -1.38 -5.22 -0.26
C PHE A 41 -0.05 -5.82 0.17
N TYR A 42 0.51 -5.30 1.24
CA TYR A 42 1.82 -5.79 1.66
C TYR A 42 1.74 -7.14 2.35
N SER A 43 0.64 -7.41 2.99
CA SER A 43 0.44 -8.75 3.52
C SER A 43 0.46 -9.78 2.40
N PHE A 44 -0.19 -9.44 1.30
CA PHE A 44 -0.23 -10.33 0.15
C PHE A 44 1.15 -10.46 -0.50
N VAL A 45 1.81 -9.31 -0.68
CA VAL A 45 3.08 -9.29 -1.40
C VAL A 45 4.16 -10.03 -0.62
N PHE A 46 4.17 -9.88 0.69
CA PHE A 46 5.20 -10.49 1.52
C PHE A 46 4.80 -11.87 2.00
N GLY A 47 3.78 -12.43 1.38
CA GLY A 47 3.44 -13.78 1.68
C GLY A 47 2.57 -13.95 2.88
N GLY A 48 2.24 -12.89 3.49
CA GLY A 48 1.32 -12.96 4.58
C GLY A 48 1.51 -14.08 5.52
N LYS A 49 2.42 -14.62 5.69
CA LYS A 49 2.45 -15.70 6.49
C LYS A 49 2.17 -15.52 7.78
N LYS A 50 1.39 -15.66 8.27
CA LYS A 50 1.12 -15.35 9.30
C LYS A 50 1.04 -16.14 10.12
N GLU A 51 1.19 -16.38 10.35
CA GLU A 51 1.27 -17.03 10.97
C GLU A 51 1.03 -17.23 11.51
#